data_758831dc55ef199892d3bfc2ef71db52
#
_entry.id   758831dc55ef199892d3bfc2ef71db52
#
_cell.length_a   1.000
_cell.length_b   1.000
_cell.length_c   1.000
_cell.angle_alpha   90.00
_cell.angle_beta   90.00
_cell.angle_gamma   90.00
#
_symmetry.space_group_name_H-M   'P 1'
#
loop_
_entity.id
_entity.type
_entity.pdbx_description
1 polymer ?
#
loop_
_entity_poly.entity_id
_entity_poly.type
_entity_poly.pdbx_seq_one_letter_code
_entity_poly.pdbx_strand_id
1 'polypeptide(L)'
;MRHNIEKLICDIEAIVKTLIDTYKTSNNDFFFTEKEIHSYFYHLCLKSDLFITSSGLNLIHTEYPTPFKCSQLNSEPYIELAPNNSNKMRSHVDLVLLNPNFIDWISENKKSTKYITGLGYKLYSKYIVEFGEQYELFQKEYNEPILLFALEFKYFRHSYAGTKYPQKEIIYDKEKLKLLQKIKINEALIDYCSNVLSLVFIGHRLKNNFDKIKEKTESKNCIFIQKQ
;
A
#
# COMPACT_ATOMS: atom_id res chain seq x y z
N MET A 1 -4.49 18.51 18.55
CA MET A 1 -3.05 18.23 18.83
C MET A 1 -2.49 17.48 17.62
N ARG A 2 -1.38 17.92 17.02
CA ARG A 2 -0.81 17.21 15.87
C ARG A 2 -0.17 15.89 16.28
N HIS A 3 -0.43 14.84 15.51
CA HIS A 3 0.22 13.55 15.68
C HIS A 3 1.68 13.60 15.21
N ASN A 4 2.54 12.82 15.85
CA ASN A 4 3.93 12.68 15.44
C ASN A 4 4.03 11.67 14.27
N ILE A 5 3.99 12.19 13.06
CA ILE A 5 4.02 11.41 11.82
C ILE A 5 5.32 10.63 11.65
N GLU A 6 6.47 11.24 11.97
CA GLU A 6 7.78 10.58 11.86
C GLU A 6 7.85 9.35 12.76
N LYS A 7 7.32 9.44 13.97
CA LYS A 7 7.26 8.29 14.86
C LYS A 7 6.40 7.16 14.28
N LEU A 8 5.23 7.46 13.74
CA LEU A 8 4.37 6.44 13.12
C LEU A 8 5.05 5.75 11.92
N ILE A 9 5.82 6.50 11.13
CA ILE A 9 6.60 5.94 10.03
C ILE A 9 7.71 5.03 10.57
N CYS A 10 8.46 5.45 11.56
CA CYS A 10 9.50 4.62 12.19
C CYS A 10 8.90 3.33 12.81
N ASP A 11 7.73 3.43 13.44
CA ASP A 11 7.08 2.28 14.06
C ASP A 11 6.62 1.25 13.02
N ILE A 12 6.04 1.67 11.88
CA ILE A 12 5.66 0.73 10.82
C ILE A 12 6.88 0.11 10.14
N GLU A 13 7.95 0.87 9.95
CA GLU A 13 9.22 0.35 9.42
C GLU A 13 9.85 -0.71 10.36
N ALA A 14 9.76 -0.52 11.67
CA ALA A 14 10.20 -1.51 12.64
C ALA A 14 9.38 -2.80 12.56
N ILE A 15 8.06 -2.71 12.31
CA ILE A 15 7.20 -3.88 12.11
C ILE A 15 7.53 -4.58 10.78
N VAL A 16 7.81 -3.81 9.70
CA VAL A 16 8.30 -4.37 8.43
C VAL A 16 9.58 -5.18 8.67
N LYS A 17 10.53 -4.63 9.41
CA LYS A 17 11.76 -5.34 9.77
C LYS A 17 11.47 -6.62 10.55
N THR A 18 10.58 -6.57 11.54
CA THR A 18 10.16 -7.75 12.31
C THR A 18 9.57 -8.84 11.41
N LEU A 19 8.71 -8.48 10.45
CA LEU A 19 8.18 -9.42 9.46
C LEU A 19 9.30 -10.07 8.64
N ILE A 20 10.24 -9.26 8.12
CA ILE A 20 11.37 -9.72 7.32
C ILE A 20 12.24 -10.70 8.12
N ASP A 21 12.56 -10.36 9.36
CA ASP A 21 13.39 -11.20 10.23
C ASP A 21 12.66 -12.51 10.58
N THR A 22 11.35 -12.43 10.88
CA THR A 22 10.53 -13.62 11.12
C THR A 22 10.52 -14.53 9.89
N TYR A 23 10.34 -13.96 8.69
CA TYR A 23 10.34 -14.75 7.46
C TYR A 23 11.68 -15.45 7.24
N LYS A 24 12.79 -14.76 7.43
CA LYS A 24 14.14 -15.32 7.23
C LYS A 24 14.49 -16.42 8.20
N THR A 25 14.05 -16.31 9.46
CA THR A 25 14.43 -17.23 10.56
C THR A 25 13.40 -18.32 10.81
N SER A 26 12.16 -18.18 10.32
CA SER A 26 11.13 -19.18 10.51
C SER A 26 11.39 -20.46 9.71
N ASN A 27 10.83 -21.58 10.17
CA ASN A 27 10.84 -22.83 9.43
C ASN A 27 10.19 -22.67 8.04
N ASN A 28 10.61 -23.54 7.10
CA ASN A 28 10.20 -23.45 5.68
C ASN A 28 8.68 -23.44 5.44
N ASP A 29 7.90 -23.94 6.38
CA ASP A 29 6.45 -24.07 6.27
C ASP A 29 5.66 -23.08 7.14
N PHE A 30 6.32 -22.02 7.64
CA PHE A 30 5.63 -21.02 8.46
C PHE A 30 4.62 -20.19 7.67
N PHE A 31 4.95 -19.85 6.40
CA PHE A 31 4.03 -19.17 5.49
C PHE A 31 3.84 -20.02 4.23
N PHE A 32 2.58 -20.25 3.85
CA PHE A 32 2.18 -21.03 2.67
C PHE A 32 1.69 -20.15 1.53
N THR A 33 1.14 -18.98 1.86
CA THR A 33 0.50 -18.07 0.91
C THR A 33 0.88 -16.60 1.18
N GLU A 34 0.72 -15.76 0.17
CA GLU A 34 0.83 -14.31 0.28
C GLU A 34 -0.14 -13.74 1.34
N LYS A 35 -1.37 -14.28 1.39
CA LYS A 35 -2.38 -13.85 2.36
C LYS A 35 -1.99 -14.11 3.81
N GLU A 36 -1.25 -15.17 4.08
CA GLU A 36 -0.74 -15.45 5.44
C GLU A 36 0.31 -14.44 5.86
N ILE A 37 1.23 -14.07 4.95
CA ILE A 37 2.23 -13.03 5.19
C ILE A 37 1.52 -11.69 5.48
N HIS A 38 0.54 -11.34 4.65
CA HIS A 38 -0.26 -10.14 4.81
C HIS A 38 -1.02 -10.12 6.14
N SER A 39 -1.71 -11.22 6.48
CA SER A 39 -2.46 -11.36 7.73
C SER A 39 -1.54 -11.30 8.96
N TYR A 40 -0.37 -11.90 8.88
CA TYR A 40 0.61 -11.87 9.96
C TYR A 40 1.14 -10.45 10.18
N PHE A 41 1.48 -9.74 9.10
CA PHE A 41 1.88 -8.34 9.19
C PHE A 41 0.79 -7.45 9.82
N TYR A 42 -0.46 -7.61 9.35
CA TYR A 42 -1.59 -6.89 9.92
C TYR A 42 -1.77 -7.19 11.42
N HIS A 43 -1.61 -8.44 11.83
CA HIS A 43 -1.64 -8.82 13.24
C HIS A 43 -0.51 -8.15 14.04
N LEU A 44 0.70 -8.05 13.51
CA LEU A 44 1.78 -7.32 14.17
C LEU A 44 1.43 -5.84 14.37
N CYS A 45 0.81 -5.22 13.37
CA CYS A 45 0.34 -3.83 13.49
C CYS A 45 -0.74 -3.67 14.57
N LEU A 46 -1.70 -4.59 14.65
CA LEU A 46 -2.79 -4.54 15.63
C LEU A 46 -2.32 -4.76 17.07
N LYS A 47 -1.20 -5.42 17.28
CA LYS A 47 -0.59 -5.56 18.62
C LYS A 47 -0.03 -4.25 19.15
N SER A 48 0.12 -3.27 18.30
CA SER A 48 0.63 -1.94 18.68
C SER A 48 -0.55 -0.98 18.79
N ASP A 49 -0.77 -0.42 19.97
CA ASP A 49 -1.78 0.62 20.20
C ASP A 49 -1.45 1.94 19.46
N LEU A 50 -0.29 2.02 18.83
CA LEU A 50 0.22 3.20 18.13
C LEU A 50 -0.61 3.56 16.88
N PHE A 51 -1.28 2.59 16.29
CA PHE A 51 -2.04 2.78 15.05
C PHE A 51 -3.55 2.94 15.29
N ILE A 52 -3.93 3.37 16.47
CA ILE A 52 -5.32 3.67 16.82
C ILE A 52 -5.40 5.15 17.21
N THR A 53 -6.33 5.88 16.63
CA THR A 53 -6.60 7.27 17.02
C THR A 53 -7.24 7.34 18.42
N SER A 54 -7.24 8.52 19.02
CA SER A 54 -7.95 8.76 20.30
C SER A 54 -9.47 8.48 20.19
N SER A 55 -10.04 8.56 19.01
CA SER A 55 -11.43 8.20 18.71
C SER A 55 -11.65 6.71 18.48
N GLY A 56 -10.61 5.87 18.58
CA GLY A 56 -10.69 4.42 18.36
C GLY A 56 -10.65 4.01 16.89
N LEU A 57 -10.33 4.92 15.96
CA LEU A 57 -10.19 4.56 14.55
C LEU A 57 -8.83 3.91 14.30
N ASN A 58 -8.84 2.75 13.63
CA ASN A 58 -7.62 2.10 13.19
C ASN A 58 -7.02 2.84 11.99
N LEU A 59 -5.72 3.11 12.05
CA LEU A 59 -4.96 3.77 10.98
C LEU A 59 -4.46 2.79 9.92
N ILE A 60 -4.41 1.48 10.23
CA ILE A 60 -3.96 0.43 9.31
C ILE A 60 -5.17 -0.18 8.60
N HIS A 61 -5.16 -0.14 7.28
CA HIS A 61 -6.20 -0.73 6.45
C HIS A 61 -5.62 -1.67 5.42
N THR A 62 -6.28 -2.82 5.24
CA THR A 62 -5.93 -3.83 4.23
C THR A 62 -6.84 -3.70 3.02
N GLU A 63 -6.36 -4.16 1.86
CA GLU A 63 -7.11 -4.10 0.60
C GLU A 63 -7.67 -2.68 0.33
N TYR A 64 -6.81 -1.68 0.55
CA TYR A 64 -7.23 -0.28 0.49
C TYR A 64 -7.45 0.16 -0.96
N PRO A 65 -8.65 0.66 -1.32
CA PRO A 65 -8.95 1.04 -2.69
C PRO A 65 -8.16 2.28 -3.11
N THR A 66 -7.51 2.21 -4.25
CA THR A 66 -6.81 3.35 -4.84
C THR A 66 -7.79 4.27 -5.60
N PRO A 67 -7.43 5.55 -5.82
CA PRO A 67 -8.24 6.47 -6.62
C PRO A 67 -8.14 6.22 -8.14
N PHE A 68 -7.45 5.17 -8.56
CA PHE A 68 -7.24 4.85 -9.97
C PHE A 68 -7.55 3.38 -10.27
N LYS A 69 -7.79 3.11 -11.55
CA LYS A 69 -7.90 1.76 -12.08
C LYS A 69 -6.52 1.23 -12.41
N CYS A 70 -6.34 -0.05 -12.19
CA CYS A 70 -5.21 -0.78 -12.70
C CYS A 70 -5.72 -2.01 -13.45
N SER A 71 -5.30 -2.18 -14.68
CA SER A 71 -5.53 -3.41 -15.42
C SER A 71 -4.26 -3.84 -16.12
N GLN A 72 -4.01 -5.14 -16.12
CA GLN A 72 -2.98 -5.73 -16.97
C GLN A 72 -3.56 -5.94 -18.36
N LEU A 73 -3.57 -4.89 -19.18
CA LEU A 73 -3.88 -5.02 -20.59
C LEU A 73 -2.57 -5.23 -21.37
N ASN A 74 -2.52 -6.28 -22.18
CA ASN A 74 -1.41 -6.57 -23.11
C ASN A 74 -0.02 -6.60 -22.49
N SER A 75 0.12 -7.13 -21.27
CA SER A 75 1.39 -7.26 -20.53
C SER A 75 2.07 -5.98 -20.06
N GLU A 76 1.45 -4.83 -20.21
CA GLU A 76 1.90 -3.58 -19.63
C GLU A 76 0.93 -3.10 -18.54
N PRO A 77 1.43 -2.54 -17.43
CA PRO A 77 0.57 -1.97 -16.41
C PRO A 77 -0.15 -0.75 -16.97
N TYR A 78 -1.47 -0.84 -17.02
CA TYR A 78 -2.31 0.28 -17.42
C TYR A 78 -2.92 0.90 -16.18
N ILE A 79 -2.69 2.20 -16.00
CA ILE A 79 -3.17 2.94 -14.84
C ILE A 79 -3.87 4.19 -15.31
N GLU A 80 -5.14 4.27 -14.95
CA GLU A 80 -6.02 5.39 -15.30
C GLU A 80 -6.81 5.80 -14.07
N LEU A 81 -7.04 7.10 -13.89
CA LEU A 81 -7.99 7.57 -12.88
C LEU A 81 -9.35 6.91 -13.13
N ALA A 82 -9.92 6.31 -12.10
CA ALA A 82 -11.18 5.61 -12.21
C ALA A 82 -12.30 6.61 -12.54
N PRO A 83 -12.98 6.51 -13.69
CA PRO A 83 -14.13 7.35 -13.94
C PRO A 83 -15.25 7.04 -12.96
N ASN A 84 -16.07 8.04 -12.64
CA ASN A 84 -17.11 8.02 -11.61
C ASN A 84 -18.08 6.82 -11.67
N ASN A 85 -18.17 6.11 -12.78
CA ASN A 85 -19.19 5.09 -13.02
C ASN A 85 -18.69 3.65 -13.18
N SER A 86 -17.40 3.35 -13.06
CA SER A 86 -16.93 1.99 -13.29
C SER A 86 -16.39 1.35 -12.02
N ASN A 87 -17.22 0.55 -11.40
CA ASN A 87 -16.88 -0.26 -10.23
C ASN A 87 -15.99 -1.48 -10.54
N LYS A 88 -15.66 -1.76 -11.80
CA LYS A 88 -15.19 -3.09 -12.21
C LYS A 88 -13.69 -3.30 -12.21
N MET A 89 -12.84 -2.28 -12.06
CA MET A 89 -11.39 -2.46 -12.18
C MET A 89 -10.60 -1.50 -11.28
N ARG A 90 -10.97 -1.38 -10.02
CA ARG A 90 -10.15 -0.65 -9.06
C ARG A 90 -8.97 -1.46 -8.64
N SER A 91 -7.87 -0.79 -8.55
CA SER A 91 -6.72 -1.32 -7.86
C SER A 91 -6.88 -1.17 -6.36
N HIS A 92 -6.33 -2.11 -5.64
CA HIS A 92 -6.16 -2.06 -4.20
C HIS A 92 -4.68 -2.06 -3.88
N VAL A 93 -4.36 -1.50 -2.73
CA VAL A 93 -3.06 -1.67 -2.08
C VAL A 93 -3.26 -2.65 -0.93
N ASP A 94 -2.37 -3.62 -0.82
CA ASP A 94 -2.51 -4.67 0.18
C ASP A 94 -2.62 -4.12 1.60
N LEU A 95 -1.87 -3.05 1.91
CA LEU A 95 -1.95 -2.40 3.20
C LEU A 95 -1.53 -0.93 3.11
N VAL A 96 -2.25 -0.07 3.84
CA VAL A 96 -1.89 1.34 4.01
C VAL A 96 -1.89 1.76 5.48
N LEU A 97 -1.09 2.78 5.79
CA LEU A 97 -1.15 3.55 7.02
C LEU A 97 -1.72 4.93 6.71
N LEU A 98 -2.89 5.24 7.24
CA LEU A 98 -3.55 6.54 7.09
C LEU A 98 -2.83 7.62 7.91
N ASN A 99 -2.89 8.87 7.42
CA ASN A 99 -2.42 10.02 8.17
C ASN A 99 -3.46 10.43 9.23
N PRO A 100 -3.17 10.31 10.53
CA PRO A 100 -4.12 10.68 11.59
C PRO A 100 -4.46 12.18 11.58
N ASN A 101 -3.53 13.06 11.18
CA ASN A 101 -3.80 14.49 11.06
C ASN A 101 -4.86 14.76 9.98
N PHE A 102 -4.84 14.00 8.87
CA PHE A 102 -5.88 14.07 7.85
C PHE A 102 -7.23 13.59 8.37
N ILE A 103 -7.25 12.52 9.17
CA ILE A 103 -8.47 11.99 9.78
C ILE A 103 -9.10 13.01 10.74
N ASP A 104 -8.28 13.60 11.60
CA ASP A 104 -8.74 14.61 12.55
C ASP A 104 -9.24 15.86 11.82
N TRP A 105 -8.50 16.32 10.81
CA TRP A 105 -8.89 17.47 10.00
C TRP A 105 -10.24 17.26 9.31
N ILE A 106 -10.48 16.08 8.72
CA ILE A 106 -11.79 15.76 8.12
C ILE A 106 -12.90 15.77 9.18
N SER A 107 -12.64 15.22 10.36
CA SER A 107 -13.61 15.18 11.46
C SER A 107 -13.95 16.58 11.97
N GLU A 108 -12.95 17.43 12.16
CA GLU A 108 -13.12 18.82 12.60
C GLU A 108 -13.87 19.67 11.58
N ASN A 109 -13.63 19.45 10.29
CA ASN A 109 -14.33 20.14 9.21
C ASN A 109 -15.70 19.54 8.90
N LYS A 110 -16.24 18.67 9.78
CA LYS A 110 -17.53 18.00 9.63
C LYS A 110 -17.68 17.20 8.34
N LYS A 111 -16.56 16.81 7.74
CA LYS A 111 -16.56 15.91 6.61
C LYS A 111 -16.78 14.48 7.10
N SER A 112 -17.53 13.71 6.35
CA SER A 112 -17.83 12.34 6.77
C SER A 112 -16.58 11.46 6.71
N THR A 113 -16.24 10.80 7.82
CA THR A 113 -15.17 9.79 7.88
C THR A 113 -15.42 8.59 6.94
N LYS A 114 -16.64 8.43 6.43
CA LYS A 114 -16.97 7.47 5.37
C LYS A 114 -16.04 7.58 4.16
N TYR A 115 -15.46 8.73 3.97
CA TYR A 115 -14.57 9.02 2.88
C TYR A 115 -13.16 8.48 3.09
N ILE A 116 -12.72 8.29 4.32
CA ILE A 116 -11.37 7.82 4.63
C ILE A 116 -11.33 6.29 4.68
N THR A 117 -12.33 5.70 5.30
CA THR A 117 -12.35 4.28 5.64
C THR A 117 -12.85 3.37 4.53
N GLY A 118 -13.12 3.93 3.34
CA GLY A 118 -13.58 3.10 2.22
C GLY A 118 -14.88 2.33 2.50
N LEU A 119 -15.69 2.79 3.46
CA LEU A 119 -17.03 2.23 3.72
C LEU A 119 -17.89 2.19 2.47
N GLY A 120 -17.38 2.67 1.44
CA GLY A 120 -17.95 2.47 0.16
C GLY A 120 -16.87 2.43 -0.89
N TYR A 121 -16.35 1.26 -1.10
CA TYR A 121 -15.79 0.89 -2.36
C TYR A 121 -16.60 1.48 -3.54
N LYS A 122 -17.92 1.55 -3.39
CA LYS A 122 -18.84 2.23 -4.31
C LYS A 122 -18.87 3.74 -4.15
N LEU A 123 -18.71 4.28 -2.95
CA LEU A 123 -18.77 5.71 -2.68
C LEU A 123 -17.50 6.43 -3.12
N TYR A 124 -16.36 5.80 -2.93
CA TYR A 124 -15.07 6.37 -3.28
C TYR A 124 -14.98 6.72 -4.77
N SER A 125 -15.48 5.86 -5.67
CA SER A 125 -15.49 6.15 -7.11
C SER A 125 -16.37 7.30 -7.51
N LYS A 126 -17.46 7.52 -6.77
CA LYS A 126 -18.42 8.58 -7.05
C LYS A 126 -17.90 9.97 -6.66
N TYR A 127 -17.05 10.02 -5.64
CA TYR A 127 -16.65 11.28 -5.01
C TYR A 127 -15.17 11.65 -5.22
N ILE A 128 -14.49 11.04 -6.18
CA ILE A 128 -13.05 11.30 -6.40
C ILE A 128 -12.75 12.78 -6.71
N VAL A 129 -13.66 13.45 -7.41
CA VAL A 129 -13.57 14.89 -7.72
C VAL A 129 -13.68 15.72 -6.44
N GLU A 130 -14.68 15.41 -5.62
CA GLU A 130 -14.91 16.06 -4.32
C GLU A 130 -13.76 15.83 -3.33
N PHE A 131 -13.15 14.65 -3.39
CA PHE A 131 -11.96 14.34 -2.62
C PHE A 131 -10.73 15.13 -3.02
N GLY A 132 -10.53 15.37 -4.31
CA GLY A 132 -9.41 16.14 -4.80
C GLY A 132 -9.34 17.52 -4.14
N GLU A 133 -10.47 18.20 -4.02
CA GLU A 133 -10.57 19.48 -3.34
C GLU A 133 -10.23 19.38 -1.84
N GLN A 134 -10.71 18.35 -1.15
CA GLN A 134 -10.41 18.15 0.27
C GLN A 134 -8.92 17.82 0.50
N TYR A 135 -8.33 17.01 -0.35
CA TYR A 135 -6.90 16.69 -0.26
C TYR A 135 -6.05 17.92 -0.50
N GLU A 136 -6.40 18.74 -1.49
CA GLU A 136 -5.71 19.99 -1.78
C GLU A 136 -5.79 20.99 -0.62
N LEU A 137 -6.96 21.14 0.00
CA LEU A 137 -7.13 21.99 1.17
C LEU A 137 -6.31 21.52 2.36
N PHE A 138 -6.33 20.22 2.66
CA PHE A 138 -5.52 19.64 3.72
C PHE A 138 -4.03 19.85 3.46
N GLN A 139 -3.55 19.60 2.26
CA GLN A 139 -2.14 19.79 1.92
C GLN A 139 -1.70 21.26 1.99
N LYS A 140 -2.54 22.21 1.62
CA LYS A 140 -2.24 23.64 1.76
C LYS A 140 -2.09 24.05 3.23
N GLU A 141 -2.85 23.43 4.12
CA GLU A 141 -2.84 23.75 5.56
C GLU A 141 -1.71 23.02 6.31
N TYR A 142 -1.51 21.73 6.02
CA TYR A 142 -0.61 20.85 6.80
C TYR A 142 0.70 20.55 6.11
N ASN A 143 0.76 20.61 4.78
CA ASN A 143 1.89 20.15 3.97
C ASN A 143 2.23 18.68 4.22
N GLU A 144 1.22 17.83 4.41
CA GLU A 144 1.33 16.42 4.72
C GLU A 144 0.57 15.57 3.70
N PRO A 145 1.00 14.30 3.45
CA PRO A 145 0.29 13.39 2.57
C PRO A 145 -0.97 12.81 3.24
N ILE A 146 -1.83 12.23 2.43
CA ILE A 146 -3.06 11.56 2.90
C ILE A 146 -2.75 10.19 3.52
N LEU A 147 -1.83 9.45 2.88
CA LEU A 147 -1.32 8.17 3.37
C LEU A 147 0.14 8.35 3.80
N LEU A 148 0.50 7.79 4.94
CA LEU A 148 1.88 7.81 5.43
C LEU A 148 2.71 6.67 4.86
N PHE A 149 2.07 5.52 4.62
CA PHE A 149 2.72 4.33 4.11
C PHE A 149 1.77 3.49 3.26
N ALA A 150 2.31 2.85 2.22
CA ALA A 150 1.60 1.89 1.39
C ALA A 150 2.51 0.69 1.09
N LEU A 151 1.98 -0.51 1.29
CA LEU A 151 2.68 -1.79 1.14
C LEU A 151 1.99 -2.68 0.12
N GLU A 152 2.82 -3.32 -0.70
CA GLU A 152 2.44 -4.45 -1.55
C GLU A 152 3.25 -5.67 -1.16
N PHE A 153 2.61 -6.83 -1.12
CA PHE A 153 3.23 -8.10 -0.82
C PHE A 153 3.21 -8.99 -2.05
N LYS A 154 4.31 -9.71 -2.30
CA LYS A 154 4.37 -10.82 -3.26
C LYS A 154 5.04 -12.00 -2.64
N TYR A 155 4.48 -13.18 -2.88
CA TYR A 155 5.05 -14.42 -2.41
C TYR A 155 5.15 -15.46 -3.51
N PHE A 156 6.37 -15.82 -3.83
CA PHE A 156 6.66 -16.84 -4.83
C PHE A 156 7.22 -18.10 -4.16
N ARG A 157 6.38 -19.12 -4.04
CA ARG A 157 6.72 -20.37 -3.34
C ARG A 157 7.39 -21.41 -4.24
N HIS A 158 6.96 -21.52 -5.49
CA HIS A 158 7.37 -22.57 -6.43
C HIS A 158 7.97 -22.00 -7.70
N SER A 159 8.77 -22.84 -8.41
CA SER A 159 9.28 -22.46 -9.72
C SER A 159 8.13 -22.30 -10.73
N TYR A 160 7.93 -21.10 -11.18
CA TYR A 160 7.14 -20.86 -12.38
C TYR A 160 7.99 -21.25 -13.61
N ALA A 161 7.37 -21.91 -14.58
CA ALA A 161 8.01 -22.20 -15.86
C ALA A 161 8.22 -20.88 -16.62
N GLY A 162 9.23 -20.11 -16.25
CA GLY A 162 9.63 -18.86 -16.88
C GLY A 162 9.64 -17.67 -15.94
N THR A 163 10.55 -16.74 -16.20
CA THR A 163 10.76 -15.53 -15.41
C THR A 163 9.80 -14.37 -15.76
N LYS A 164 9.04 -14.50 -16.85
CA LYS A 164 8.22 -13.39 -17.37
C LYS A 164 7.04 -13.01 -16.47
N TYR A 165 6.34 -13.98 -15.93
CA TYR A 165 5.13 -13.73 -15.13
C TYR A 165 5.44 -13.05 -13.79
N PRO A 166 6.35 -13.58 -12.94
CA PRO A 166 6.72 -12.91 -11.69
C PRO A 166 7.27 -11.50 -11.90
N GLN A 167 8.11 -11.32 -12.93
CA GLN A 167 8.67 -10.00 -13.24
C GLN A 167 7.58 -8.97 -13.57
N LYS A 168 6.56 -9.37 -14.35
CA LYS A 168 5.45 -8.47 -14.71
C LYS A 168 4.63 -8.05 -13.50
N GLU A 169 4.33 -8.97 -12.59
CA GLU A 169 3.57 -8.65 -11.38
C GLU A 169 4.33 -7.68 -10.49
N ILE A 170 5.63 -7.91 -10.28
CA ILE A 170 6.46 -7.02 -9.48
C ILE A 170 6.55 -5.63 -10.11
N ILE A 171 6.75 -5.54 -11.42
CA ILE A 171 6.79 -4.24 -12.13
C ILE A 171 5.44 -3.52 -12.01
N TYR A 172 4.34 -4.26 -12.18
CA TYR A 172 3.01 -3.70 -12.05
C TYR A 172 2.76 -3.08 -10.66
N ASP A 173 3.11 -3.79 -9.59
CA ASP A 173 2.95 -3.28 -8.24
C ASP A 173 3.86 -2.07 -7.97
N LYS A 174 5.09 -2.08 -8.49
CA LYS A 174 5.99 -0.92 -8.40
C LYS A 174 5.43 0.33 -9.07
N GLU A 175 4.91 0.19 -10.29
CA GLU A 175 4.31 1.33 -11.01
C GLU A 175 3.03 1.80 -10.33
N LYS A 176 2.21 0.90 -9.82
CA LYS A 176 1.04 1.22 -9.00
C LYS A 176 1.42 2.05 -7.76
N LEU A 177 2.40 1.59 -7.00
CA LEU A 177 2.89 2.28 -5.81
C LEU A 177 3.52 3.65 -6.15
N LYS A 178 4.29 3.74 -7.22
CA LYS A 178 4.89 5.00 -7.69
C LYS A 178 3.82 6.03 -8.03
N LEU A 179 2.75 5.62 -8.70
CA LEU A 179 1.63 6.49 -9.01
C LEU A 179 0.85 6.91 -7.77
N LEU A 180 0.81 6.04 -6.75
CA LEU A 180 0.15 6.38 -5.49
C LEU A 180 0.85 7.53 -4.75
N GLN A 181 2.16 7.72 -4.95
CA GLN A 181 2.88 8.81 -4.29
C GLN A 181 2.36 10.18 -4.72
N LYS A 182 2.08 10.36 -6.02
CA LYS A 182 1.59 11.63 -6.57
C LYS A 182 0.44 11.39 -7.53
N ILE A 183 -0.73 11.90 -7.18
CA ILE A 183 -1.95 11.74 -7.95
C ILE A 183 -2.39 13.08 -8.52
N LYS A 184 -2.69 13.13 -9.81
CA LYS A 184 -3.29 14.30 -10.43
C LYS A 184 -4.82 14.18 -10.36
N ILE A 185 -5.46 15.10 -9.64
CA ILE A 185 -6.92 15.19 -9.54
C ILE A 185 -7.33 16.62 -9.89
N ASN A 186 -8.25 16.81 -10.84
CA ASN A 186 -8.74 18.13 -11.25
C ASN A 186 -7.63 19.16 -11.51
N GLU A 187 -6.60 18.77 -12.26
CA GLU A 187 -5.41 19.58 -12.55
C GLU A 187 -4.45 19.82 -11.37
N ALA A 188 -4.85 19.54 -10.13
CA ALA A 188 -3.96 19.61 -8.96
C ALA A 188 -3.10 18.34 -8.84
N LEU A 189 -1.81 18.52 -8.57
CA LEU A 189 -0.90 17.43 -8.20
C LEU A 189 -0.91 17.27 -6.68
N ILE A 190 -1.36 16.13 -6.21
CA ILE A 190 -1.54 15.82 -4.79
C ILE A 190 -0.48 14.84 -4.35
N ASP A 191 0.28 15.15 -3.30
CA ASP A 191 1.15 14.22 -2.59
C ASP A 191 0.28 13.27 -1.76
N TYR A 192 -0.08 12.12 -2.36
CA TYR A 192 -1.09 11.24 -1.80
C TYR A 192 -0.52 10.26 -0.79
N CYS A 193 0.68 9.71 -1.05
CA CYS A 193 1.35 8.77 -0.16
C CYS A 193 2.83 9.11 -0.02
N SER A 194 3.35 9.26 1.21
CA SER A 194 4.76 9.61 1.42
C SER A 194 5.71 8.45 1.18
N ASN A 195 5.40 7.28 1.71
CA ASN A 195 6.27 6.10 1.66
C ASN A 195 5.56 4.93 0.99
N VAL A 196 6.25 4.30 0.07
CA VAL A 196 5.74 3.13 -0.64
C VAL A 196 6.78 2.02 -0.61
N LEU A 197 6.35 0.77 -0.43
CA LEU A 197 7.24 -0.37 -0.36
C LEU A 197 6.58 -1.63 -0.92
N SER A 198 7.28 -2.31 -1.83
CA SER A 198 6.95 -3.65 -2.30
C SER A 198 7.86 -4.67 -1.63
N LEU A 199 7.30 -5.66 -0.96
CA LEU A 199 8.00 -6.75 -0.30
C LEU A 199 7.81 -8.04 -1.09
N VAL A 200 8.89 -8.53 -1.68
CA VAL A 200 8.90 -9.75 -2.50
C VAL A 200 9.52 -10.90 -1.73
N PHE A 201 8.69 -11.80 -1.25
CA PHE A 201 9.10 -12.98 -0.49
C PHE A 201 9.35 -14.16 -1.42
N ILE A 202 10.50 -14.82 -1.26
CA ILE A 202 10.93 -15.90 -2.12
C ILE A 202 11.13 -17.16 -1.29
N GLY A 203 10.35 -18.19 -1.61
CA GLY A 203 10.52 -19.51 -1.00
C GLY A 203 11.84 -20.18 -1.40
N HIS A 204 12.35 -21.03 -0.51
CA HIS A 204 13.68 -21.67 -0.62
C HIS A 204 13.92 -22.48 -1.91
N ARG A 205 12.85 -22.90 -2.60
CA ARG A 205 12.94 -23.72 -3.83
C ARG A 205 13.23 -22.94 -5.12
N LEU A 206 13.32 -21.60 -5.05
CA LEU A 206 13.35 -20.72 -6.22
C LEU A 206 14.71 -20.05 -6.52
N LYS A 207 15.80 -20.54 -5.93
CA LYS A 207 17.09 -19.84 -5.92
C LYS A 207 17.60 -19.33 -7.29
N ASN A 208 17.47 -20.10 -8.37
CA ASN A 208 18.24 -19.82 -9.59
C ASN A 208 17.60 -18.86 -10.63
N ASN A 209 16.30 -18.60 -10.54
CA ASN A 209 15.61 -17.75 -11.54
C ASN A 209 15.32 -16.34 -11.03
N PHE A 210 15.39 -16.11 -9.72
CA PHE A 210 15.06 -14.82 -9.12
C PHE A 210 16.20 -13.81 -9.14
N ASP A 211 17.45 -14.22 -9.22
CA ASP A 211 18.59 -13.28 -9.27
C ASP A 211 18.47 -12.33 -10.46
N LYS A 212 18.10 -12.83 -11.64
CA LYS A 212 17.87 -12.01 -12.82
C LYS A 212 16.67 -11.06 -12.70
N ILE A 213 15.62 -11.47 -11.97
CA ILE A 213 14.46 -10.62 -11.70
C ILE A 213 14.83 -9.56 -10.69
N LYS A 214 15.52 -9.96 -9.63
CA LYS A 214 16.02 -9.09 -8.58
C LYS A 214 16.91 -7.99 -9.16
N GLU A 215 17.93 -8.33 -9.94
CA GLU A 215 18.81 -7.36 -10.61
C GLU A 215 18.04 -6.28 -11.40
N LYS A 216 16.92 -6.65 -12.02
CA LYS A 216 16.13 -5.74 -12.85
C LYS A 216 15.08 -4.93 -12.09
N THR A 217 14.64 -5.44 -10.94
CA THR A 217 13.46 -4.88 -10.24
C THR A 217 13.75 -4.40 -8.82
N GLU A 218 14.83 -4.86 -8.17
CA GLU A 218 15.20 -4.39 -6.84
C GLU A 218 15.48 -2.89 -6.84
N SER A 219 15.00 -2.22 -5.82
CA SER A 219 15.21 -0.79 -5.63
C SER A 219 14.97 -0.44 -4.16
N LYS A 220 15.23 0.82 -3.77
CA LYS A 220 14.91 1.31 -2.42
C LYS A 220 13.48 0.95 -1.98
N ASN A 221 12.54 0.97 -2.91
CA ASN A 221 11.11 0.74 -2.65
C ASN A 221 10.62 -0.65 -3.09
N CYS A 222 11.53 -1.57 -3.42
CA CYS A 222 11.21 -2.94 -3.76
C CYS A 222 12.29 -3.86 -3.21
N ILE A 223 11.98 -4.57 -2.14
CA ILE A 223 12.94 -5.38 -1.38
C ILE A 223 12.64 -6.86 -1.59
N PHE A 224 13.66 -7.61 -1.96
CA PHE A 224 13.61 -9.06 -2.09
C PHE A 224 14.06 -9.73 -0.79
N ILE A 225 13.21 -10.64 -0.29
CA ILE A 225 13.41 -11.33 0.97
C ILE A 225 13.45 -12.83 0.68
N GLN A 226 14.62 -13.42 0.91
CA GLN A 226 14.84 -14.84 0.73
C GLN A 226 15.10 -15.51 2.08
N LYS A 227 14.57 -16.73 2.24
CA LYS A 227 14.92 -17.58 3.38
C LYS A 227 16.41 -17.97 3.32
N GLN A 228 17.04 -17.95 4.46
CA GLN A 228 18.43 -18.44 4.64
C GLN A 228 18.52 -19.95 4.52
#